data_fd89ca0c7645a3150ce451d05c173d2c
#
_entry.id   fd89ca0c7645a3150ce451d05c173d2c
#
_cell.length_a   1.000
_cell.length_b   1.000
_cell.length_c   1.000
_cell.angle_alpha   90.00
_cell.angle_beta   90.00
_cell.angle_gamma   90.00
#
_symmetry.space_group_name_H-M   'P 1'
#
loop_
_entity.id
_entity.type
_entity.pdbx_description
1 polymer ?
#
loop_
_entity_poly.entity_id
_entity_poly.type
_entity_poly.pdbx_seq_one_letter_code
_entity_poly.pdbx_strand_id
1 'polypeptide(L)'
;IYGGQTHSQSPEAVFTHVSGLRTVMPSNPIDAKGLLIASMECDDPVIFLEPKRLYNGPFDGHHDRPVQPWNKHELGKVPEGYYTVPLDKAAIFRPGKAVTVLAYGTMVWVAECAARETGIDAEVIDLRSLWPLDLDTIVESVKKTGRCVVVHEATRTSGFGAELVALVQEHCFYHLEAP
;
A
#
# COMPACT_ATOMS: atom_id res chain seq x y z
N ILE A 1 -15.28 -0.21 -9.08
CA ILE A 1 -15.85 -1.03 -10.17
C ILE A 1 -17.06 -1.76 -9.62
N TYR A 2 -18.19 -1.66 -10.32
CA TYR A 2 -19.42 -2.37 -9.94
C TYR A 2 -19.58 -3.60 -10.85
N GLY A 3 -18.74 -4.58 -10.66
CA GLY A 3 -18.68 -5.80 -11.49
C GLY A 3 -19.22 -7.07 -10.80
N GLY A 4 -20.06 -6.92 -9.80
CA GLY A 4 -20.52 -8.03 -8.98
C GLY A 4 -19.39 -8.74 -8.25
N GLN A 5 -19.62 -9.94 -7.77
CA GLN A 5 -18.64 -10.69 -6.98
C GLN A 5 -17.38 -11.11 -7.75
N THR A 6 -17.43 -11.12 -9.08
CA THR A 6 -16.31 -11.57 -9.91
C THR A 6 -15.26 -10.49 -10.17
N HIS A 7 -15.63 -9.19 -10.05
CA HIS A 7 -14.74 -8.08 -10.41
C HIS A 7 -14.66 -6.97 -9.35
N SER A 8 -15.27 -7.14 -8.20
CA SER A 8 -15.37 -6.11 -7.16
C SER A 8 -14.77 -6.55 -5.82
N GLN A 9 -13.95 -7.60 -5.80
CA GLN A 9 -13.31 -8.08 -4.59
C GLN A 9 -11.85 -7.64 -4.51
N SER A 10 -11.36 -7.58 -3.27
CA SER A 10 -9.98 -7.33 -2.92
C SER A 10 -9.44 -8.56 -2.20
N PRO A 11 -8.87 -9.54 -2.94
CA PRO A 11 -8.60 -10.87 -2.43
C PRO A 11 -7.21 -11.05 -1.81
N GLU A 12 -6.48 -9.98 -1.56
CA GLU A 12 -5.09 -10.02 -1.11
C GLU A 12 -4.87 -10.87 0.14
N ALA A 13 -5.81 -10.84 1.10
CA ALA A 13 -5.72 -11.64 2.31
C ALA A 13 -5.75 -13.15 2.05
N VAL A 14 -6.41 -13.59 0.98
CA VAL A 14 -6.42 -14.99 0.57
C VAL A 14 -5.04 -15.45 0.13
N PHE A 15 -4.34 -14.63 -0.63
CA PHE A 15 -3.02 -14.97 -1.17
C PHE A 15 -1.92 -14.85 -0.11
N THR A 16 -2.00 -13.86 0.78
CA THR A 16 -1.03 -13.71 1.88
C THR A 16 -1.12 -14.83 2.90
N HIS A 17 -2.26 -15.52 2.98
CA HIS A 17 -2.47 -16.66 3.87
C HIS A 17 -1.80 -17.95 3.35
N VAL A 18 -1.51 -18.04 2.06
CA VAL A 18 -0.96 -19.26 1.45
C VAL A 18 0.57 -19.27 1.58
N SER A 19 1.09 -20.22 2.35
CA SER A 19 2.54 -20.41 2.52
C SER A 19 3.25 -20.64 1.18
N GLY A 20 4.39 -19.98 0.98
CA GLY A 20 5.20 -20.10 -0.22
C GLY A 20 4.80 -19.14 -1.35
N LEU A 21 3.69 -18.40 -1.23
CA LEU A 21 3.38 -17.32 -2.15
C LEU A 21 3.95 -15.98 -1.65
N ARG A 22 4.52 -15.20 -2.55
CA ARG A 22 4.75 -13.77 -2.32
C ARG A 22 3.57 -12.99 -2.88
N THR A 23 3.21 -11.89 -2.23
CA THR A 23 2.09 -11.05 -2.67
C THR A 23 2.52 -9.60 -2.67
N VAL A 24 2.45 -8.95 -3.84
CA VAL A 24 2.83 -7.55 -4.02
C VAL A 24 1.70 -6.76 -4.67
N MET A 25 1.60 -5.47 -4.35
CA MET A 25 0.62 -4.56 -4.92
C MET A 25 1.22 -3.15 -5.06
N PRO A 26 1.65 -2.73 -6.26
CA PRO A 26 2.19 -1.40 -6.47
C PRO A 26 1.10 -0.32 -6.37
N SER A 27 1.51 0.88 -5.98
CA SER A 27 0.66 2.07 -5.97
C SER A 27 0.96 3.06 -7.10
N ASN A 28 2.08 2.88 -7.79
CA ASN A 28 2.56 3.79 -8.82
C ASN A 28 3.34 3.06 -9.92
N PRO A 29 3.51 3.67 -11.12
CA PRO A 29 4.15 3.01 -12.25
C PRO A 29 5.64 2.69 -12.05
N ILE A 30 6.36 3.46 -11.23
CA ILE A 30 7.78 3.24 -10.94
C ILE A 30 7.93 1.93 -10.19
N ASP A 31 7.17 1.78 -9.11
CA ASP A 31 7.17 0.56 -8.31
C ASP A 31 6.57 -0.62 -9.09
N ALA A 32 5.54 -0.39 -9.90
CA ALA A 32 4.96 -1.44 -10.74
C ALA A 32 6.00 -2.08 -11.65
N LYS A 33 6.81 -1.28 -12.35
CA LYS A 33 7.89 -1.80 -13.21
C LYS A 33 8.96 -2.53 -12.38
N GLY A 34 9.45 -1.91 -11.31
CA GLY A 34 10.54 -2.48 -10.52
C GLY A 34 10.14 -3.76 -9.77
N LEU A 35 8.93 -3.79 -9.20
CA LEU A 35 8.38 -5.00 -8.55
C LEU A 35 8.08 -6.11 -9.57
N LEU A 36 7.59 -5.76 -10.77
CA LEU A 36 7.31 -6.77 -11.81
C LEU A 36 8.59 -7.44 -12.29
N ILE A 37 9.65 -6.67 -12.53
CA ILE A 37 10.96 -7.22 -12.92
C ILE A 37 11.49 -8.12 -11.80
N ALA A 38 11.47 -7.65 -10.55
CA ALA A 38 11.89 -8.46 -9.40
C ALA A 38 11.05 -9.74 -9.24
N SER A 39 9.75 -9.66 -9.52
CA SER A 39 8.85 -10.84 -9.48
C SER A 39 9.19 -11.88 -10.55
N MET A 40 9.59 -11.44 -11.74
CA MET A 40 10.01 -12.36 -12.82
C MET A 40 11.37 -13.01 -12.55
N GLU A 41 12.22 -12.37 -11.76
CA GLU A 41 13.54 -12.87 -11.38
C GLU A 41 13.53 -13.71 -10.09
N CYS A 42 12.42 -13.66 -9.35
CA CYS A 42 12.25 -14.38 -8.10
C CYS A 42 12.03 -15.88 -8.37
N ASP A 43 12.69 -16.73 -7.61
CA ASP A 43 12.51 -18.19 -7.70
C ASP A 43 11.20 -18.67 -7.03
N ASP A 44 10.59 -17.83 -6.18
CA ASP A 44 9.31 -18.13 -5.55
C ASP A 44 8.14 -17.66 -6.42
N PRO A 45 6.96 -18.31 -6.34
CA PRO A 45 5.78 -17.82 -7.04
C PRO A 45 5.30 -16.48 -6.43
N VAL A 46 5.05 -15.51 -7.30
CA VAL A 46 4.61 -14.17 -6.90
C VAL A 46 3.20 -13.90 -7.41
N ILE A 47 2.31 -13.51 -6.52
CA ILE A 47 1.01 -12.93 -6.85
C ILE A 47 1.17 -11.43 -6.98
N PHE A 48 1.08 -10.94 -8.20
CA PHE A 48 1.20 -9.52 -8.52
C PHE A 48 -0.19 -8.92 -8.69
N LEU A 49 -0.63 -8.13 -7.71
CA LEU A 49 -1.96 -7.53 -7.71
C LEU A 49 -1.90 -6.12 -8.28
N GLU A 50 -2.71 -5.87 -9.28
CA GLU A 50 -2.76 -4.58 -9.97
C GLU A 50 -4.06 -3.84 -9.63
N PRO A 51 -3.99 -2.71 -8.89
CA PRO A 51 -5.19 -1.96 -8.53
C PRO A 51 -5.86 -1.39 -9.79
N LYS A 52 -7.04 -1.93 -10.14
CA LYS A 52 -7.77 -1.57 -11.37
C LYS A 52 -8.05 -0.08 -11.50
N ARG A 53 -8.28 0.60 -10.38
CA ARG A 53 -8.54 2.03 -10.36
C ARG A 53 -7.37 2.86 -10.88
N LEU A 54 -6.13 2.40 -10.65
CA LEU A 54 -4.94 3.11 -11.09
C LEU A 54 -4.67 3.01 -12.59
N TYR A 55 -5.31 2.08 -13.28
CA TYR A 55 -5.17 1.94 -14.74
C TYR A 55 -5.86 3.05 -15.56
N ASN A 56 -6.99 3.52 -15.06
CA ASN A 56 -7.85 4.43 -15.83
C ASN A 56 -7.49 5.91 -15.66
N GLY A 57 -6.28 6.16 -15.30
CA GLY A 57 -5.77 7.49 -15.08
C GLY A 57 -5.57 7.78 -13.63
N PRO A 58 -4.96 8.91 -13.40
CA PRO A 58 -4.48 9.31 -12.13
C PRO A 58 -5.61 9.52 -11.19
N PHE A 59 -5.39 8.92 -10.10
CA PHE A 59 -6.24 9.05 -8.94
C PHE A 59 -5.50 9.94 -7.94
N ASP A 60 -6.04 11.13 -7.70
CA ASP A 60 -5.48 12.09 -6.75
C ASP A 60 -5.80 11.75 -5.29
N GLY A 61 -6.45 10.60 -5.06
CA GLY A 61 -6.88 10.15 -3.74
C GLY A 61 -8.24 10.70 -3.29
N HIS A 62 -8.83 11.66 -4.00
CA HIS A 62 -10.09 12.26 -3.59
C HIS A 62 -11.29 11.49 -4.17
N HIS A 63 -12.15 10.96 -3.30
CA HIS A 63 -13.25 10.08 -3.73
C HIS A 63 -14.39 10.80 -4.47
N ASP A 64 -14.60 12.09 -4.23
CA ASP A 64 -15.67 12.90 -4.81
C ASP A 64 -15.26 13.63 -6.08
N ARG A 65 -14.01 13.55 -6.49
CA ARG A 65 -13.57 14.19 -7.72
C ARG A 65 -13.67 13.22 -8.89
N PRO A 66 -14.11 13.70 -10.06
CA PRO A 66 -14.04 12.92 -11.27
C PRO A 66 -12.58 12.58 -11.57
N VAL A 67 -12.35 11.38 -12.12
CA VAL A 67 -11.04 10.98 -12.61
C VAL A 67 -10.58 12.00 -13.65
N GLN A 68 -9.39 12.57 -13.42
CA GLN A 68 -8.81 13.53 -14.37
C GLN A 68 -8.49 12.81 -15.70
N PRO A 69 -8.61 13.47 -16.85
CA PRO A 69 -8.18 12.88 -18.11
C PRO A 69 -6.70 12.48 -18.09
N TRP A 70 -6.36 11.41 -18.77
CA TRP A 70 -5.00 10.86 -18.87
C TRP A 70 -3.90 11.90 -19.17
N ASN A 71 -4.21 12.90 -19.98
CA ASN A 71 -3.27 13.94 -20.38
C ASN A 71 -3.00 15.00 -19.29
N LYS A 72 -3.64 14.91 -18.14
CA LYS A 72 -3.50 15.85 -17.03
C LYS A 72 -2.78 15.26 -15.81
N HIS A 73 -2.24 14.07 -15.96
CA HIS A 73 -1.54 13.41 -14.90
C HIS A 73 -0.03 13.55 -15.04
N GLU A 74 0.58 14.03 -14.01
CA GLU A 74 1.98 13.73 -13.79
C GLU A 74 2.13 12.23 -13.44
N LEU A 75 2.11 11.41 -14.47
CA LEU A 75 2.66 10.08 -14.38
C LEU A 75 4.14 10.27 -14.06
N GLY A 76 4.58 9.89 -12.88
CA GLY A 76 5.98 9.95 -12.56
C GLY A 76 6.79 9.32 -13.70
N LYS A 77 7.87 9.97 -14.15
CA LYS A 77 8.73 9.41 -15.19
C LYS A 77 9.27 8.08 -14.69
N VAL A 78 8.76 7.00 -15.27
CA VAL A 78 9.34 5.67 -15.03
C VAL A 78 10.77 5.69 -15.54
N PRO A 79 11.78 5.38 -14.70
CA PRO A 79 13.17 5.35 -15.13
C PRO A 79 13.36 4.43 -16.34
N GLU A 80 14.18 4.89 -17.30
CA GLU A 80 14.59 4.06 -18.43
C GLU A 80 15.55 2.97 -17.95
N GLY A 81 15.63 1.89 -18.74
CA GLY A 81 16.51 0.78 -18.45
C GLY A 81 16.00 -0.16 -17.37
N TYR A 82 16.91 -1.01 -16.93
CA TYR A 82 16.66 -2.04 -15.93
C TYR A 82 16.80 -1.48 -14.51
N TYR A 83 15.86 -1.84 -13.65
CA TYR A 83 15.93 -1.70 -12.20
C TYR A 83 14.91 -2.60 -11.53
N THR A 84 15.15 -2.95 -10.28
CA THR A 84 14.22 -3.72 -9.43
C THR A 84 13.82 -2.92 -8.20
N VAL A 85 12.67 -3.29 -7.65
CA VAL A 85 12.21 -2.89 -6.31
C VAL A 85 12.15 -4.16 -5.46
N PRO A 86 12.75 -4.18 -4.26
CA PRO A 86 12.75 -5.37 -3.42
C PRO A 86 11.33 -5.84 -3.07
N LEU A 87 11.12 -7.18 -3.10
CA LEU A 87 9.82 -7.82 -2.85
C LEU A 87 9.49 -7.95 -1.35
N ASP A 88 10.26 -7.35 -0.47
CA ASP A 88 10.13 -7.40 0.99
C ASP A 88 10.29 -6.02 1.64
N LYS A 89 10.19 -4.94 0.85
CA LYS A 89 10.41 -3.57 1.34
C LYS A 89 9.24 -2.66 1.06
N ALA A 90 8.80 -1.97 2.12
CA ALA A 90 7.89 -0.85 2.07
C ALA A 90 8.59 0.43 1.59
N ALA A 91 7.83 1.46 1.31
CA ALA A 91 8.34 2.81 1.06
C ALA A 91 7.66 3.83 1.96
N ILE A 92 8.43 4.79 2.45
CA ILE A 92 7.86 6.00 3.04
C ILE A 92 7.41 6.89 1.87
N PHE A 93 6.11 6.81 1.55
CA PHE A 93 5.51 7.59 0.46
C PHE A 93 5.43 9.08 0.82
N ARG A 94 5.11 9.36 2.06
CA ARG A 94 5.09 10.69 2.64
C ARG A 94 5.75 10.64 4.03
N PRO A 95 6.80 11.42 4.31
CA PRO A 95 7.34 11.51 5.65
C PRO A 95 6.39 12.28 6.58
N GLY A 96 6.37 11.91 7.87
CA GLY A 96 5.55 12.57 8.89
C GLY A 96 5.93 12.15 10.31
N LYS A 97 5.31 12.79 11.31
CA LYS A 97 5.63 12.56 12.73
C LYS A 97 4.42 12.43 13.65
N ALA A 98 3.22 12.78 13.19
CA ALA A 98 2.04 12.81 14.05
C ALA A 98 1.27 11.49 14.07
N VAL A 99 1.25 10.76 12.98
CA VAL A 99 0.54 9.48 12.83
C VAL A 99 1.15 8.67 11.69
N THR A 100 1.28 7.38 11.88
CA THR A 100 1.63 6.43 10.81
C THR A 100 0.36 5.98 10.10
N VAL A 101 0.33 6.05 8.78
CA VAL A 101 -0.75 5.52 7.96
C VAL A 101 -0.20 4.39 7.10
N LEU A 102 -0.66 3.17 7.34
CA LEU A 102 -0.29 1.98 6.57
C LEU A 102 -1.30 1.79 5.44
N ALA A 103 -0.84 1.80 4.22
CA ALA A 103 -1.68 1.64 3.04
C ALA A 103 -0.96 0.88 1.92
N TYR A 104 -1.71 0.42 0.94
CA TYR A 104 -1.19 -0.21 -0.27
C TYR A 104 -2.12 0.05 -1.47
N GLY A 105 -1.57 -0.08 -2.66
CA GLY A 105 -2.32 0.13 -3.90
C GLY A 105 -2.98 1.51 -3.94
N THR A 106 -4.26 1.56 -4.30
CA THR A 106 -5.04 2.81 -4.44
C THR A 106 -5.11 3.62 -3.16
N MET A 107 -5.11 2.97 -1.99
CA MET A 107 -5.29 3.64 -0.70
C MET A 107 -4.10 4.47 -0.26
N VAL A 108 -2.92 4.27 -0.83
CA VAL A 108 -1.76 5.15 -0.62
C VAL A 108 -2.09 6.59 -1.05
N TRP A 109 -2.73 6.74 -2.21
CA TRP A 109 -3.15 8.04 -2.73
C TRP A 109 -4.27 8.67 -1.92
N VAL A 110 -5.21 7.86 -1.43
CA VAL A 110 -6.27 8.33 -0.52
C VAL A 110 -5.68 8.86 0.78
N ALA A 111 -4.73 8.14 1.37
CA ALA A 111 -4.04 8.55 2.58
C ALA A 111 -3.24 9.85 2.38
N GLU A 112 -2.50 9.96 1.27
CA GLU A 112 -1.77 11.19 0.90
C GLU A 112 -2.72 12.38 0.72
N CYS A 113 -3.81 12.19 -0.02
CA CYS A 113 -4.80 13.23 -0.24
C CYS A 113 -5.40 13.70 1.09
N ALA A 114 -5.80 12.78 1.96
CA ALA A 114 -6.36 13.10 3.27
C ALA A 114 -5.36 13.87 4.15
N ALA A 115 -4.09 13.43 4.17
CA ALA A 115 -3.04 14.11 4.93
C ALA A 115 -2.81 15.55 4.42
N ARG A 116 -2.79 15.73 3.11
CA ARG A 116 -2.61 17.03 2.47
C ARG A 116 -3.79 17.98 2.74
N GLU A 117 -5.02 17.50 2.61
CA GLU A 117 -6.23 18.32 2.78
C GLU A 117 -6.50 18.69 4.24
N THR A 118 -6.17 17.81 5.16
CA THR A 118 -6.34 18.08 6.60
C THR A 118 -5.16 18.80 7.24
N GLY A 119 -4.01 18.85 6.58
CA GLY A 119 -2.77 19.40 7.13
C GLY A 119 -2.14 18.54 8.24
N ILE A 120 -2.61 17.31 8.43
CA ILE A 120 -2.04 16.38 9.41
C ILE A 120 -0.64 15.94 8.94
N ASP A 121 0.34 15.99 9.85
CA ASP A 121 1.71 15.53 9.62
C ASP A 121 1.78 13.99 9.67
N ALA A 122 1.07 13.35 8.73
CA ALA A 122 1.01 11.91 8.63
C ALA A 122 2.20 11.34 7.87
N GLU A 123 2.81 10.28 8.41
CA GLU A 123 3.73 9.43 7.66
C GLU A 123 2.93 8.35 6.94
N VAL A 124 2.88 8.44 5.62
CA VAL A 124 2.19 7.44 4.79
C VAL A 124 3.21 6.42 4.32
N ILE A 125 2.98 5.16 4.69
CA ILE A 125 3.79 4.02 4.27
C ILE A 125 3.03 3.27 3.19
N ASP A 126 3.63 3.19 2.00
CA ASP A 126 3.23 2.26 0.96
C ASP A 126 3.87 0.90 1.24
N LEU A 127 3.05 -0.08 1.58
CA LEU A 127 3.54 -1.41 1.92
C LEU A 127 4.20 -2.11 0.74
N ARG A 128 3.75 -1.89 -0.51
CA ARG A 128 4.25 -2.54 -1.74
C ARG A 128 4.17 -4.06 -1.69
N SER A 129 4.84 -4.67 -0.70
CA SER A 129 4.80 -6.10 -0.41
C SER A 129 3.86 -6.37 0.76
N LEU A 130 2.87 -7.20 0.50
CA LEU A 130 1.96 -7.66 1.54
C LEU A 130 2.49 -8.93 2.19
N TRP A 131 3.25 -9.73 1.43
CA TRP A 131 3.98 -10.88 1.94
C TRP A 131 5.21 -11.19 1.06
N PRO A 132 6.44 -11.29 1.63
CA PRO A 132 6.78 -10.96 3.01
C PRO A 132 6.60 -9.46 3.31
N LEU A 133 6.25 -9.14 4.54
CA LEU A 133 6.00 -7.77 4.99
C LEU A 133 7.28 -7.14 5.54
N ASP A 134 7.51 -5.85 5.25
CA ASP A 134 8.58 -5.05 5.86
C ASP A 134 8.15 -4.57 7.27
N LEU A 135 8.19 -5.50 8.21
CA LEU A 135 7.77 -5.25 9.59
C LEU A 135 8.64 -4.19 10.28
N ASP A 136 9.93 -4.15 9.98
CA ASP A 136 10.86 -3.20 10.60
C ASP A 136 10.47 -1.76 10.29
N THR A 137 10.21 -1.44 9.03
CA THR A 137 9.77 -0.09 8.60
C THR A 137 8.45 0.30 9.28
N ILE A 138 7.51 -0.62 9.40
CA ILE A 138 6.23 -0.39 10.09
C ILE A 138 6.45 -0.08 11.57
N VAL A 139 7.20 -0.94 12.24
CA VAL A 139 7.47 -0.83 13.69
C VAL A 139 8.22 0.45 14.02
N GLU A 140 9.25 0.81 13.25
CA GLU A 140 10.00 2.05 13.43
C GLU A 140 9.11 3.29 13.29
N SER A 141 8.25 3.30 12.27
CA SER A 141 7.33 4.41 12.04
C SER A 141 6.29 4.53 13.17
N VAL A 142 5.65 3.42 13.55
CA VAL A 142 4.65 3.45 14.63
C VAL A 142 5.26 3.84 15.97
N LYS A 143 6.46 3.35 16.30
CA LYS A 143 7.19 3.78 17.51
C LYS A 143 7.53 5.26 17.51
N LYS A 144 7.83 5.82 16.34
CA LYS A 144 8.11 7.25 16.17
C LYS A 144 6.88 8.12 16.38
N THR A 145 5.73 7.70 15.86
CA THR A 145 4.51 8.52 15.85
C THR A 145 3.57 8.27 17.02
N GLY A 146 3.65 7.11 17.67
CA GLY A 146 2.76 6.68 18.73
C GLY A 146 1.31 6.40 18.29
N ARG A 147 1.00 6.51 17.01
CA ARG A 147 -0.36 6.38 16.46
C ARG A 147 -0.30 5.66 15.12
N CYS A 148 -1.27 4.77 14.88
CA CYS A 148 -1.35 4.04 13.62
C CYS A 148 -2.78 4.00 13.08
N VAL A 149 -2.91 4.21 11.77
CA VAL A 149 -4.15 4.04 11.01
C VAL A 149 -3.87 3.08 9.87
N VAL A 150 -4.70 2.07 9.69
CA VAL A 150 -4.61 1.12 8.57
C VAL A 150 -5.73 1.40 7.59
N VAL A 151 -5.37 1.59 6.31
CA VAL A 151 -6.31 1.94 5.23
C VAL A 151 -6.17 0.97 4.07
N HIS A 152 -7.24 0.26 3.74
CA HIS A 152 -7.29 -0.66 2.59
C HIS A 152 -8.69 -0.76 1.97
N GLU A 153 -8.80 -1.22 0.74
CA GLU A 153 -10.08 -1.35 0.02
C GLU A 153 -10.86 -2.63 0.37
N ALA A 154 -10.17 -3.65 0.86
CA ALA A 154 -10.79 -4.92 1.24
C ALA A 154 -11.81 -4.76 2.37
N THR A 155 -12.66 -5.77 2.52
CA THR A 155 -13.56 -5.84 3.68
C THR A 155 -12.76 -5.88 4.98
N ARG A 156 -13.29 -5.24 6.03
CA ARG A 156 -12.64 -5.25 7.35
C ARG A 156 -12.55 -6.66 7.94
N THR A 157 -13.62 -7.44 7.79
CA THR A 157 -13.67 -8.82 8.30
C THR A 157 -12.69 -9.69 7.53
N SER A 158 -11.73 -10.27 8.23
CA SER A 158 -10.68 -11.12 7.67
C SER A 158 -9.87 -10.49 6.52
N GLY A 159 -9.87 -9.16 6.43
CA GLY A 159 -9.00 -8.45 5.50
C GLY A 159 -7.57 -8.35 6.02
N PHE A 160 -6.61 -8.07 5.13
CA PHE A 160 -5.19 -7.98 5.47
C PHE A 160 -4.89 -6.91 6.54
N GLY A 161 -5.73 -5.87 6.63
CA GLY A 161 -5.61 -4.88 7.70
C GLY A 161 -5.74 -5.44 9.11
N ALA A 162 -6.43 -6.55 9.31
CA ALA A 162 -6.52 -7.20 10.61
C ALA A 162 -5.15 -7.77 11.05
N GLU A 163 -4.38 -8.33 10.12
CA GLU A 163 -3.01 -8.78 10.37
C GLU A 163 -2.11 -7.60 10.72
N LEU A 164 -2.18 -6.51 9.98
CA LEU A 164 -1.39 -5.30 10.27
C LEU A 164 -1.68 -4.75 11.67
N VAL A 165 -2.95 -4.72 12.08
CA VAL A 165 -3.34 -4.29 13.42
C VAL A 165 -2.78 -5.23 14.48
N ALA A 166 -2.84 -6.56 14.26
CA ALA A 166 -2.30 -7.54 15.19
C ALA A 166 -0.78 -7.36 15.35
N LEU A 167 -0.03 -7.21 14.26
CA LEU A 167 1.41 -6.98 14.28
C LEU A 167 1.79 -5.66 14.98
N VAL A 168 1.03 -4.59 14.73
CA VAL A 168 1.24 -3.31 15.43
C VAL A 168 1.00 -3.45 16.93
N GLN A 169 -0.04 -4.18 17.33
CA GLN A 169 -0.28 -4.45 18.76
C GLN A 169 0.83 -5.31 19.38
N GLU A 170 1.29 -6.34 18.70
CA GLU A 170 2.33 -7.21 19.20
C GLU A 170 3.67 -6.47 19.40
N HIS A 171 4.08 -5.65 18.41
CA HIS A 171 5.41 -5.04 18.40
C HIS A 171 5.46 -3.61 18.94
N CYS A 172 4.32 -2.91 19.00
CA CYS A 172 4.29 -1.49 19.35
C CYS A 172 3.38 -1.14 20.53
N PHE A 173 2.73 -2.09 21.19
CA PHE A 173 1.74 -1.87 22.24
C PHE A 173 2.15 -0.80 23.26
N TYR A 174 3.38 -0.88 23.79
CA TYR A 174 3.89 0.06 24.78
C TYR A 174 4.30 1.43 24.23
N HIS A 175 4.23 1.60 22.91
CA HIS A 175 4.55 2.85 22.22
C HIS A 175 3.31 3.56 21.70
N LEU A 176 2.15 2.90 21.71
CA LEU A 176 0.89 3.50 21.28
C LEU A 176 0.37 4.43 22.36
N GLU A 177 -0.08 5.63 21.96
CA GLU A 177 -0.71 6.62 22.83
C GLU A 177 -2.17 6.27 23.16
N ALA A 178 -2.81 5.47 22.32
CA ALA A 178 -4.17 4.97 22.47
C ALA A 178 -4.29 3.58 21.80
N PRO A 179 -5.23 2.74 22.26
CA PRO A 179 -5.47 1.42 21.68
C PRO A 179 -6.02 1.49 20.25
#